data_1c70fb98a9a65c59b26c053c076c7460
#
_entry.id   1c70fb98a9a65c59b26c053c076c7460
#
_cell.length_a   1.000
_cell.length_b   1.000
_cell.length_c   1.000
_cell.angle_alpha   90.00
_cell.angle_beta   90.00
_cell.angle_gamma   90.00
#
_symmetry.space_group_name_H-M   'P 1'
#
loop_
_entity.id
_entity.type
_entity.pdbx_description
1 polymer ?
#
loop_
_entity_poly.entity_id
_entity_poly.type
_entity_poly.pdbx_seq_one_letter_code
_entity_poly.pdbx_strand_id
1 'polypeptide(L)'
;GTCGAEGDGSNLTWTLDSDGVLTISGTGAMKEYDPYKAPWYGSSSRVKSAVIAEGVTSIGGKAFLDCTSLTSVTLPDSVTSIGKQAFMYCTSLTGVTIPDSVTSIGSSAFSDCKSLTSVTIPNSVTSIGGAAFNGCSSLTSVTIPDSVTSIGEWAFFGCSSLTSVTIPNSVTSIGEYAFYNCSSLTSVTIPNSVTSIGEYAFYNCTSLTSVTIPDSVTSIGEYAFYNCRSLTSVTIPDSVTSIGDDAFSNCKSLTSVTIPDSVTSIGKWAFSECKSLTSVTIPGSVTSIGDAAFASCTSLTGIWVAEGNSHYANDASGVRFNKDKTTLVQCPGAFSGSYAIPNSVTSIVGYAFGGCASLTSVTIPDGVTSIGRYAFHDCRSLTSVTIPDSVTSIGVWAFCDCTSLTDVYYAGSEAQWKAIGIDLYGNDDLLTANIHYNCVSHT
;
A
#
# COMPACT_ATOMS: atom_id res chain seq x y z
N GLY A 1 44.04 -13.11 -11.95
CA GLY A 1 43.22 -13.67 -13.04
C GLY A 1 42.74 -12.60 -13.98
N THR A 2 42.03 -12.98 -15.04
CA THR A 2 41.45 -12.05 -16.04
C THR A 2 39.95 -11.85 -15.80
N CYS A 3 39.41 -10.68 -16.14
CA CYS A 3 38.00 -10.32 -15.88
C CYS A 3 37.40 -9.30 -16.86
N GLY A 4 38.10 -9.03 -17.96
CA GLY A 4 37.63 -8.09 -18.97
C GLY A 4 36.57 -8.65 -19.91
N ALA A 5 35.86 -7.77 -20.61
CA ALA A 5 34.83 -8.13 -21.57
C ALA A 5 35.36 -8.39 -22.98
N GLU A 6 36.59 -8.00 -23.28
CA GLU A 6 37.20 -8.07 -24.61
C GLU A 6 38.05 -9.33 -24.82
N GLY A 7 37.88 -9.99 -25.97
CA GLY A 7 38.64 -11.14 -26.36
C GLY A 7 38.69 -12.28 -25.32
N ASP A 8 39.88 -12.59 -24.84
CA ASP A 8 40.13 -13.60 -23.80
C ASP A 8 39.92 -13.04 -22.35
N GLY A 9 39.49 -11.79 -22.22
CA GLY A 9 39.31 -11.11 -20.94
C GLY A 9 40.59 -10.51 -20.36
N SER A 10 41.71 -10.53 -21.08
CA SER A 10 43.00 -10.04 -20.59
C SER A 10 43.13 -8.51 -20.54
N ASN A 11 42.17 -7.79 -21.12
CA ASN A 11 42.07 -6.32 -21.00
C ASN A 11 41.89 -5.86 -19.55
N LEU A 12 41.32 -6.68 -18.67
CA LEU A 12 41.29 -6.44 -17.23
C LEU A 12 41.85 -7.65 -16.47
N THR A 13 42.56 -7.35 -15.39
CA THR A 13 43.11 -8.34 -14.47
C THR A 13 42.65 -8.08 -13.04
N TRP A 14 42.62 -9.14 -12.24
CA TRP A 14 42.27 -9.02 -10.82
C TRP A 14 43.25 -9.78 -9.92
N THR A 15 43.41 -9.28 -8.72
CA THR A 15 44.12 -9.89 -7.60
C THR A 15 43.34 -9.79 -6.31
N LEU A 16 43.47 -10.79 -5.46
CA LEU A 16 42.90 -10.76 -4.09
C LEU A 16 44.04 -11.07 -3.12
N ASP A 17 44.33 -10.14 -2.22
CA ASP A 17 45.41 -10.29 -1.24
C ASP A 17 44.94 -11.00 0.05
N SER A 18 45.88 -11.16 1.01
CA SER A 18 45.64 -11.80 2.31
C SER A 18 44.68 -10.99 3.19
N ASP A 19 44.64 -9.66 3.03
CA ASP A 19 43.83 -8.74 3.83
C ASP A 19 42.38 -8.66 3.31
N GLY A 20 42.11 -9.27 2.15
CA GLY A 20 40.81 -9.30 1.50
C GLY A 20 40.55 -8.13 0.57
N VAL A 21 41.62 -7.47 0.09
CA VAL A 21 41.50 -6.39 -0.91
C VAL A 21 41.49 -7.02 -2.31
N LEU A 22 40.36 -6.86 -3.00
CA LEU A 22 40.23 -7.22 -4.42
C LEU A 22 40.60 -6.01 -5.27
N THR A 23 41.67 -6.10 -6.02
CA THR A 23 42.12 -5.06 -6.97
C THR A 23 41.80 -5.49 -8.39
N ILE A 24 41.14 -4.62 -9.16
CA ILE A 24 40.84 -4.80 -10.58
C ILE A 24 41.55 -3.70 -11.37
N SER A 25 42.35 -4.04 -12.35
CA SER A 25 43.16 -3.10 -13.15
C SER A 25 43.22 -3.48 -14.62
N GLY A 26 43.55 -2.50 -15.46
CA GLY A 26 43.60 -2.62 -16.91
C GLY A 26 42.78 -1.55 -17.60
N THR A 27 42.38 -1.77 -18.84
CA THR A 27 41.63 -0.78 -19.62
C THR A 27 40.40 -1.42 -20.30
N GLY A 28 39.24 -0.75 -20.22
CA GLY A 28 38.02 -1.20 -20.87
C GLY A 28 36.96 -1.74 -19.92
N ALA A 29 35.97 -2.41 -20.47
CA ALA A 29 34.81 -2.87 -19.74
C ALA A 29 35.10 -4.21 -18.98
N MET A 30 34.48 -4.33 -17.80
CA MET A 30 34.41 -5.60 -17.08
C MET A 30 33.38 -6.53 -17.73
N LYS A 31 33.61 -7.82 -17.69
CA LYS A 31 32.68 -8.83 -18.20
C LYS A 31 31.39 -8.87 -17.42
N GLU A 32 30.28 -9.10 -18.12
CA GLU A 32 29.01 -9.52 -17.53
C GLU A 32 29.09 -10.98 -17.07
N TYR A 33 28.62 -11.27 -15.87
CA TYR A 33 28.69 -12.63 -15.31
C TYR A 33 27.29 -13.26 -15.18
N ASP A 34 27.25 -14.60 -15.35
CA ASP A 34 26.16 -15.39 -14.84
C ASP A 34 26.17 -15.37 -13.30
N PRO A 35 25.04 -15.64 -12.63
CA PRO A 35 25.02 -15.71 -11.18
C PRO A 35 26.13 -16.62 -10.63
N TYR A 36 26.88 -16.11 -9.67
CA TYR A 36 27.93 -16.86 -8.97
C TYR A 36 29.10 -17.30 -9.85
N LYS A 37 29.35 -16.63 -10.99
CA LYS A 37 30.43 -16.97 -11.94
C LYS A 37 31.53 -15.91 -12.04
N ALA A 38 31.51 -14.86 -11.25
CA ALA A 38 32.63 -13.94 -11.15
C ALA A 38 33.91 -14.74 -10.72
N PRO A 39 35.09 -14.43 -11.27
CA PRO A 39 36.29 -15.24 -11.01
C PRO A 39 36.70 -15.34 -9.54
N TRP A 40 36.33 -14.36 -8.73
CA TRP A 40 36.55 -14.29 -7.27
C TRP A 40 35.39 -14.84 -6.44
N TYR A 41 34.29 -15.31 -7.05
CA TYR A 41 33.10 -15.76 -6.32
C TYR A 41 33.42 -16.86 -5.29
N GLY A 42 34.26 -17.82 -5.62
CA GLY A 42 34.70 -18.84 -4.66
C GLY A 42 35.43 -18.30 -3.42
N SER A 43 35.78 -17.03 -3.43
CA SER A 43 36.37 -16.29 -2.30
C SER A 43 35.54 -15.06 -1.89
N SER A 44 34.31 -14.97 -2.32
CA SER A 44 33.41 -13.78 -2.08
C SER A 44 33.32 -13.39 -0.61
N SER A 45 33.30 -14.37 0.29
CA SER A 45 33.27 -14.14 1.76
C SER A 45 34.58 -13.58 2.32
N ARG A 46 35.70 -13.63 1.53
CA ARG A 46 36.99 -13.05 1.91
C ARG A 46 37.18 -11.64 1.36
N VAL A 47 36.39 -11.22 0.35
CA VAL A 47 36.48 -9.88 -0.24
C VAL A 47 35.94 -8.88 0.73
N LYS A 48 36.80 -8.10 1.39
CA LYS A 48 36.43 -7.07 2.38
C LYS A 48 36.36 -5.67 1.77
N SER A 49 37.21 -5.42 0.77
CA SER A 49 37.20 -4.18 0.01
C SER A 49 37.55 -4.44 -1.46
N ALA A 50 37.07 -3.56 -2.33
CA ALA A 50 37.38 -3.61 -3.74
C ALA A 50 37.95 -2.27 -4.23
N VAL A 51 39.06 -2.32 -4.94
CA VAL A 51 39.71 -1.17 -5.58
C VAL A 51 39.63 -1.37 -7.09
N ILE A 52 38.89 -0.52 -7.76
CA ILE A 52 38.80 -0.48 -9.21
C ILE A 52 39.76 0.61 -9.69
N ALA A 53 40.76 0.23 -10.49
CA ALA A 53 41.80 1.16 -10.98
C ALA A 53 41.27 2.00 -12.16
N GLU A 54 41.91 3.16 -12.35
CA GLU A 54 41.68 3.99 -13.54
C GLU A 54 41.89 3.17 -14.84
N GLY A 55 41.04 3.48 -15.84
CA GLY A 55 41.00 2.75 -17.12
C GLY A 55 39.86 1.72 -17.19
N VAL A 56 39.33 1.22 -16.05
CA VAL A 56 38.17 0.36 -16.05
C VAL A 56 36.93 1.21 -16.35
N THR A 57 36.17 0.86 -17.38
CA THR A 57 35.05 1.70 -17.87
C THR A 57 33.66 1.26 -17.42
N SER A 58 33.52 0.03 -16.92
CA SER A 58 32.24 -0.45 -16.37
C SER A 58 32.43 -1.48 -15.26
N ILE A 59 31.48 -1.53 -14.35
CA ILE A 59 31.34 -2.66 -13.43
C ILE A 59 30.36 -3.64 -14.05
N GLY A 60 30.83 -4.85 -14.33
CA GLY A 60 30.03 -5.89 -14.97
C GLY A 60 28.85 -6.34 -14.11
N GLY A 61 27.78 -6.76 -14.76
CA GLY A 61 26.63 -7.32 -14.06
C GLY A 61 27.02 -8.52 -13.21
N LYS A 62 26.48 -8.57 -11.97
CA LYS A 62 26.75 -9.62 -10.97
C LYS A 62 28.23 -9.79 -10.57
N ALA A 63 29.07 -8.78 -10.86
CA ALA A 63 30.51 -8.86 -10.56
C ALA A 63 30.80 -9.08 -9.08
N PHE A 64 30.07 -8.41 -8.19
CA PHE A 64 30.19 -8.53 -6.75
C PHE A 64 28.94 -9.15 -6.10
N LEU A 65 28.15 -9.92 -6.89
CA LEU A 65 26.97 -10.61 -6.37
C LEU A 65 27.36 -11.47 -5.15
N ASP A 66 26.65 -11.26 -4.03
CA ASP A 66 26.84 -12.04 -2.79
C ASP A 66 28.25 -11.91 -2.17
N CYS A 67 28.93 -10.78 -2.40
CA CYS A 67 30.13 -10.43 -1.65
C CYS A 67 29.76 -9.89 -0.26
N THR A 68 29.27 -10.79 0.60
CA THR A 68 28.66 -10.44 1.89
C THR A 68 29.61 -9.76 2.88
N SER A 69 30.92 -9.94 2.74
CA SER A 69 31.94 -9.31 3.57
C SER A 69 32.47 -7.99 3.01
N LEU A 70 32.03 -7.58 1.80
CA LEU A 70 32.47 -6.33 1.17
C LEU A 70 31.95 -5.13 1.95
N THR A 71 32.83 -4.35 2.55
CA THR A 71 32.50 -3.17 3.34
C THR A 71 32.65 -1.85 2.58
N SER A 72 33.51 -1.83 1.56
CA SER A 72 33.79 -0.63 0.77
C SER A 72 34.21 -0.97 -0.66
N VAL A 73 33.88 -0.08 -1.58
CA VAL A 73 34.35 -0.13 -2.98
C VAL A 73 34.79 1.28 -3.41
N THR A 74 35.95 1.35 -4.07
CA THR A 74 36.43 2.57 -4.72
C THR A 74 36.23 2.46 -6.21
N LEU A 75 35.45 3.37 -6.78
CA LEU A 75 35.16 3.48 -8.21
C LEU A 75 35.90 4.69 -8.79
N PRO A 76 36.70 4.53 -9.87
CA PRO A 76 37.40 5.65 -10.51
C PRO A 76 36.50 6.43 -11.46
N ASP A 77 36.95 7.63 -11.86
CA ASP A 77 36.25 8.49 -12.81
C ASP A 77 36.16 7.92 -14.23
N SER A 78 36.90 6.85 -14.54
CA SER A 78 36.74 6.14 -15.81
C SER A 78 35.50 5.26 -15.90
N VAL A 79 34.83 4.93 -14.77
CA VAL A 79 33.62 4.09 -14.76
C VAL A 79 32.43 4.89 -15.23
N THR A 80 31.76 4.44 -16.29
CA THR A 80 30.59 5.08 -16.89
C THR A 80 29.28 4.34 -16.62
N SER A 81 29.35 3.07 -16.17
CA SER A 81 28.14 2.29 -15.87
C SER A 81 28.37 1.26 -14.78
N ILE A 82 27.30 0.99 -14.02
CA ILE A 82 27.21 -0.07 -13.02
C ILE A 82 26.16 -1.07 -13.51
N GLY A 83 26.59 -2.31 -13.74
CA GLY A 83 25.78 -3.36 -14.35
C GLY A 83 24.65 -3.88 -13.44
N LYS A 84 23.74 -4.67 -14.04
CA LYS A 84 22.63 -5.33 -13.35
C LYS A 84 23.14 -6.22 -12.22
N GLN A 85 22.58 -6.05 -11.01
CA GLN A 85 22.92 -6.87 -9.82
C GLN A 85 24.42 -6.80 -9.44
N ALA A 86 25.13 -5.75 -9.84
CA ALA A 86 26.58 -5.67 -9.68
C ALA A 86 27.04 -5.86 -8.23
N PHE A 87 26.35 -5.28 -7.26
CA PHE A 87 26.61 -5.37 -5.82
C PHE A 87 25.42 -5.98 -5.03
N MET A 88 24.57 -6.75 -5.70
CA MET A 88 23.43 -7.38 -5.04
C MET A 88 23.90 -8.32 -3.93
N TYR A 89 23.25 -8.24 -2.75
CA TYR A 89 23.60 -8.99 -1.54
C TYR A 89 24.98 -8.66 -0.93
N CYS A 90 25.57 -7.50 -1.24
CA CYS A 90 26.72 -6.99 -0.50
C CYS A 90 26.27 -6.44 0.87
N THR A 91 25.87 -7.36 1.76
CA THR A 91 25.16 -7.03 3.00
C THR A 91 25.98 -6.20 4.00
N SER A 92 27.32 -6.20 3.90
CA SER A 92 28.22 -5.41 4.73
C SER A 92 28.65 -4.07 4.11
N LEU A 93 28.25 -3.77 2.87
CA LEU A 93 28.65 -2.54 2.19
C LEU A 93 27.99 -1.33 2.89
N THR A 94 28.82 -0.46 3.46
CA THR A 94 28.34 0.66 4.28
C THR A 94 28.16 1.96 3.50
N GLY A 95 28.90 2.13 2.41
CA GLY A 95 28.82 3.29 1.53
C GLY A 95 29.46 3.03 0.18
N VAL A 96 29.03 3.77 -0.82
CA VAL A 96 29.61 3.81 -2.15
C VAL A 96 29.56 5.25 -2.68
N THR A 97 30.70 5.71 -3.19
CA THR A 97 30.75 6.95 -3.97
C THR A 97 30.63 6.61 -5.43
N ILE A 98 29.57 7.00 -6.07
CA ILE A 98 29.34 6.80 -7.50
C ILE A 98 29.95 8.02 -8.20
N PRO A 99 30.95 7.85 -9.12
CA PRO A 99 31.61 8.98 -9.77
C PRO A 99 30.70 9.68 -10.79
N ASP A 100 30.99 10.96 -11.05
CA ASP A 100 30.22 11.82 -11.98
C ASP A 100 30.24 11.35 -13.45
N SER A 101 31.09 10.38 -13.78
CA SER A 101 31.14 9.71 -15.09
C SER A 101 30.02 8.68 -15.27
N VAL A 102 29.40 8.17 -14.18
CA VAL A 102 28.38 7.13 -14.27
C VAL A 102 27.07 7.71 -14.80
N THR A 103 26.60 7.17 -15.91
CA THR A 103 25.35 7.59 -16.56
C THR A 103 24.18 6.66 -16.29
N SER A 104 24.45 5.42 -15.83
CA SER A 104 23.40 4.44 -15.55
C SER A 104 23.72 3.54 -14.37
N ILE A 105 22.68 3.25 -13.57
CA ILE A 105 22.69 2.27 -12.49
C ILE A 105 21.74 1.15 -12.89
N GLY A 106 22.27 -0.05 -13.04
CA GLY A 106 21.51 -1.23 -13.50
C GLY A 106 20.46 -1.71 -12.51
N SER A 107 19.50 -2.49 -12.99
CA SER A 107 18.46 -3.08 -12.13
C SER A 107 19.09 -3.91 -11.02
N SER A 108 18.57 -3.77 -9.79
CA SER A 108 19.04 -4.45 -8.57
C SER A 108 20.52 -4.23 -8.26
N ALA A 109 21.16 -3.18 -8.78
CA ALA A 109 22.61 -2.98 -8.68
C ALA A 109 23.12 -3.02 -7.22
N PHE A 110 22.37 -2.46 -6.27
CA PHE A 110 22.66 -2.44 -4.83
C PHE A 110 21.53 -3.12 -4.01
N SER A 111 20.76 -4.02 -4.63
CA SER A 111 19.68 -4.71 -3.90
C SER A 111 20.25 -5.50 -2.73
N ASP A 112 19.58 -5.43 -1.58
CA ASP A 112 19.99 -6.08 -0.32
C ASP A 112 21.38 -5.70 0.20
N CYS A 113 21.86 -4.50 -0.11
CA CYS A 113 22.99 -3.87 0.58
C CYS A 113 22.52 -3.35 1.94
N LYS A 114 22.27 -4.26 2.89
CA LYS A 114 21.54 -3.97 4.16
C LYS A 114 22.26 -2.98 5.07
N SER A 115 23.58 -2.86 4.98
CA SER A 115 24.40 -1.94 5.76
C SER A 115 24.63 -0.58 5.08
N LEU A 116 24.17 -0.40 3.84
CA LEU A 116 24.33 0.85 3.09
C LEU A 116 23.55 1.97 3.78
N THR A 117 24.25 2.96 4.32
CA THR A 117 23.66 4.06 5.11
C THR A 117 23.34 5.29 4.28
N SER A 118 24.10 5.52 3.23
CA SER A 118 23.92 6.66 2.31
C SER A 118 24.44 6.34 0.93
N VAL A 119 23.85 6.97 -0.07
CA VAL A 119 24.31 6.95 -1.45
C VAL A 119 24.06 8.32 -2.08
N THR A 120 25.06 8.83 -2.79
CA THR A 120 24.93 10.02 -3.63
C THR A 120 24.84 9.57 -5.07
N ILE A 121 23.76 9.87 -5.74
CA ILE A 121 23.55 9.59 -7.16
C ILE A 121 24.01 10.84 -7.93
N PRO A 122 25.00 10.73 -8.83
CA PRO A 122 25.52 11.91 -9.53
C PRO A 122 24.57 12.45 -10.59
N ASN A 123 24.77 13.73 -10.96
CA ASN A 123 23.96 14.42 -11.96
C ASN A 123 24.08 13.87 -13.40
N SER A 124 24.98 12.96 -13.63
CA SER A 124 25.13 12.23 -14.90
C SER A 124 24.13 11.09 -15.06
N VAL A 125 23.56 10.58 -13.94
CA VAL A 125 22.61 9.46 -13.96
C VAL A 125 21.25 9.95 -14.42
N THR A 126 20.73 9.38 -15.50
CA THR A 126 19.42 9.76 -16.08
C THR A 126 18.28 8.81 -15.68
N SER A 127 18.62 7.62 -15.18
CA SER A 127 17.63 6.65 -14.73
C SER A 127 18.14 5.79 -13.58
N ILE A 128 17.26 5.47 -12.66
CA ILE A 128 17.49 4.50 -11.58
C ILE A 128 16.78 3.21 -11.98
N GLY A 129 17.55 2.14 -12.16
CA GLY A 129 17.04 0.83 -12.56
C GLY A 129 16.04 0.25 -11.55
N GLY A 130 15.12 -0.60 -12.00
CA GLY A 130 14.19 -1.29 -11.12
C GLY A 130 14.91 -2.03 -10.00
N ALA A 131 14.39 -1.96 -8.78
CA ALA A 131 14.97 -2.57 -7.58
C ALA A 131 16.43 -2.14 -7.26
N ALA A 132 16.91 -1.01 -7.79
CA ALA A 132 18.33 -0.64 -7.67
C ALA A 132 18.83 -0.59 -6.22
N PHE A 133 18.01 -0.12 -5.28
CA PHE A 133 18.29 -0.04 -3.83
C PHE A 133 17.27 -0.84 -3.00
N ASN A 134 16.63 -1.85 -3.60
CA ASN A 134 15.69 -2.71 -2.87
C ASN A 134 16.38 -3.35 -1.67
N GLY A 135 15.73 -3.35 -0.51
CA GLY A 135 16.26 -3.99 0.71
C GLY A 135 17.46 -3.31 1.36
N CYS A 136 17.82 -2.08 0.95
CA CYS A 136 18.83 -1.26 1.62
C CYS A 136 18.27 -0.74 2.95
N SER A 137 18.08 -1.64 3.91
CA SER A 137 17.31 -1.37 5.14
C SER A 137 17.96 -0.34 6.08
N SER A 138 19.26 -0.09 5.97
CA SER A 138 19.97 0.95 6.73
C SER A 138 20.07 2.30 6.01
N LEU A 139 19.59 2.41 4.76
CA LEU A 139 19.67 3.64 3.99
C LEU A 139 18.79 4.73 4.64
N THR A 140 19.41 5.78 5.14
CA THR A 140 18.73 6.85 5.89
C THR A 140 18.31 8.02 5.01
N SER A 141 19.05 8.27 3.94
CA SER A 141 18.78 9.34 2.99
C SER A 141 19.29 9.00 1.59
N VAL A 142 18.63 9.51 0.58
CA VAL A 142 19.06 9.47 -0.81
C VAL A 142 18.72 10.80 -1.48
N THR A 143 19.67 11.32 -2.25
CA THR A 143 19.43 12.48 -3.11
C THR A 143 19.29 11.98 -4.56
N ILE A 144 18.13 12.22 -5.15
CA ILE A 144 17.85 11.91 -6.56
C ILE A 144 18.12 13.18 -7.36
N PRO A 145 19.04 13.16 -8.32
CA PRO A 145 19.42 14.36 -9.06
C PRO A 145 18.38 14.76 -10.12
N ASP A 146 18.42 16.03 -10.54
CA ASP A 146 17.52 16.60 -11.55
C ASP A 146 17.68 15.98 -12.96
N SER A 147 18.69 15.16 -13.18
CA SER A 147 18.87 14.38 -14.40
C SER A 147 17.97 13.14 -14.49
N VAL A 148 17.48 12.65 -13.34
CA VAL A 148 16.64 11.45 -13.30
C VAL A 148 15.22 11.79 -13.73
N THR A 149 14.72 11.08 -14.75
CA THR A 149 13.37 11.29 -15.30
C THR A 149 12.34 10.27 -14.82
N SER A 150 12.79 9.15 -14.26
CA SER A 150 11.90 8.11 -13.71
C SER A 150 12.53 7.37 -12.53
N ILE A 151 11.68 6.99 -11.59
CA ILE A 151 12.03 6.09 -10.49
C ILE A 151 11.46 4.73 -10.85
N GLY A 152 12.34 3.73 -10.99
CA GLY A 152 11.98 2.37 -11.41
C GLY A 152 11.10 1.66 -10.38
N GLU A 153 10.40 0.60 -10.82
CA GLU A 153 9.65 -0.30 -9.95
C GLU A 153 10.57 -0.86 -8.85
N TRP A 154 10.08 -0.94 -7.59
CA TRP A 154 10.81 -1.48 -6.44
C TRP A 154 12.11 -0.73 -6.08
N ALA A 155 12.37 0.45 -6.66
CA ALA A 155 13.69 1.10 -6.58
C ALA A 155 14.21 1.26 -5.15
N PHE A 156 13.34 1.62 -4.20
CA PHE A 156 13.65 1.78 -2.77
C PHE A 156 12.77 0.88 -1.89
N PHE A 157 12.28 -0.23 -2.42
CA PHE A 157 11.48 -1.19 -1.65
C PHE A 157 12.22 -1.65 -0.39
N GLY A 158 11.57 -1.59 0.76
CA GLY A 158 12.16 -2.07 2.02
C GLY A 158 13.33 -1.24 2.56
N CYS A 159 13.51 0.00 2.09
CA CYS A 159 14.45 0.95 2.69
C CYS A 159 13.86 1.47 4.02
N SER A 160 13.79 0.58 5.01
CA SER A 160 13.03 0.81 6.25
C SER A 160 13.56 1.94 7.13
N SER A 161 14.83 2.32 6.98
CA SER A 161 15.45 3.45 7.70
C SER A 161 15.38 4.78 6.93
N LEU A 162 14.86 4.80 5.70
CA LEU A 162 14.79 6.02 4.89
C LEU A 162 13.81 7.01 5.53
N THR A 163 14.33 8.14 5.98
CA THR A 163 13.54 9.15 6.71
C THR A 163 12.95 10.23 5.81
N SER A 164 13.64 10.53 4.72
CA SER A 164 13.21 11.52 3.74
C SER A 164 13.75 11.21 2.35
N VAL A 165 13.00 11.62 1.34
CA VAL A 165 13.41 11.59 -0.06
C VAL A 165 12.90 12.84 -0.76
N THR A 166 13.77 13.46 -1.55
CA THR A 166 13.37 14.56 -2.45
C THR A 166 13.29 13.99 -3.86
N ILE A 167 12.09 14.05 -4.44
CA ILE A 167 11.83 13.66 -5.84
C ILE A 167 11.97 14.92 -6.70
N PRO A 168 12.89 14.96 -7.68
CA PRO A 168 13.12 16.16 -8.46
C PRO A 168 12.02 16.40 -9.52
N ASN A 169 11.92 17.65 -9.99
CA ASN A 169 10.93 18.06 -10.99
C ASN A 169 11.12 17.42 -12.39
N SER A 170 12.19 16.70 -12.60
CA SER A 170 12.43 15.91 -13.82
C SER A 170 11.67 14.59 -13.84
N VAL A 171 11.29 14.07 -12.65
CA VAL A 171 10.60 12.78 -12.53
C VAL A 171 9.15 12.93 -12.95
N THR A 172 8.73 12.14 -13.93
CA THR A 172 7.36 12.16 -14.48
C THR A 172 6.49 11.01 -13.96
N SER A 173 7.12 9.95 -13.38
CA SER A 173 6.39 8.81 -12.83
C SER A 173 7.11 8.21 -11.64
N ILE A 174 6.34 7.72 -10.67
CA ILE A 174 6.79 6.91 -9.55
C ILE A 174 6.33 5.48 -9.82
N GLY A 175 7.29 4.56 -9.96
CA GLY A 175 7.03 3.16 -10.29
C GLY A 175 6.25 2.41 -9.21
N GLU A 176 5.68 1.27 -9.57
CA GLU A 176 5.02 0.36 -8.64
C GLU A 176 5.99 -0.06 -7.53
N TYR A 177 5.51 -0.14 -6.28
CA TYR A 177 6.30 -0.52 -5.10
C TYR A 177 7.54 0.36 -4.84
N ALA A 178 7.68 1.53 -5.47
CA ALA A 178 8.94 2.29 -5.43
C ALA A 178 9.44 2.59 -4.02
N PHE A 179 8.55 2.90 -3.07
CA PHE A 179 8.85 3.17 -1.65
C PHE A 179 8.09 2.23 -0.70
N TYR A 180 7.74 1.03 -1.16
CA TYR A 180 7.06 0.03 -0.34
C TYR A 180 7.87 -0.32 0.91
N ASN A 181 7.24 -0.36 2.09
CA ASN A 181 7.91 -0.62 3.38
C ASN A 181 9.04 0.36 3.75
N CYS A 182 9.02 1.60 3.26
CA CYS A 182 9.85 2.67 3.78
C CYS A 182 9.27 3.18 5.12
N SER A 183 9.32 2.33 6.15
CA SER A 183 8.56 2.51 7.38
C SER A 183 8.97 3.73 8.22
N SER A 184 10.19 4.25 8.04
CA SER A 184 10.70 5.47 8.70
C SER A 184 10.46 6.75 7.90
N LEU A 185 9.92 6.66 6.67
CA LEU A 185 9.68 7.83 5.82
C LEU A 185 8.62 8.74 6.46
N THR A 186 9.02 9.95 6.85
CA THR A 186 8.15 10.89 7.56
C THR A 186 7.41 11.86 6.65
N SER A 187 8.02 12.20 5.53
CA SER A 187 7.44 13.09 4.53
C SER A 187 7.96 12.80 3.14
N VAL A 188 7.16 13.08 2.14
CA VAL A 188 7.54 13.06 0.73
C VAL A 188 6.86 14.21 0.00
N THR A 189 7.62 14.90 -0.83
CA THR A 189 7.08 15.88 -1.75
C THR A 189 7.07 15.28 -3.15
N ILE A 190 5.89 15.15 -3.74
CA ILE A 190 5.70 14.66 -5.11
C ILE A 190 5.67 15.91 -6.01
N PRO A 191 6.56 16.01 -7.01
CA PRO A 191 6.64 17.22 -7.85
C PRO A 191 5.50 17.28 -8.88
N ASN A 192 5.25 18.49 -9.39
CA ASN A 192 4.21 18.77 -10.40
C ASN A 192 4.46 18.12 -11.77
N SER A 193 5.58 17.47 -11.97
CA SER A 193 5.89 16.66 -13.16
C SER A 193 5.27 15.27 -13.12
N VAL A 194 4.96 14.76 -11.91
CA VAL A 194 4.40 13.41 -11.73
C VAL A 194 2.92 13.41 -12.09
N THR A 195 2.54 12.56 -13.03
CA THR A 195 1.16 12.45 -13.53
C THR A 195 0.40 11.26 -12.95
N SER A 196 1.12 10.29 -12.36
CA SER A 196 0.50 9.12 -11.71
C SER A 196 1.33 8.62 -10.54
N ILE A 197 0.65 8.11 -9.52
CA ILE A 197 1.25 7.39 -8.39
C ILE A 197 0.96 5.91 -8.60
N GLY A 198 2.03 5.11 -8.74
CA GLY A 198 1.95 3.68 -9.02
C GLY A 198 1.27 2.88 -7.91
N GLU A 199 0.84 1.67 -8.24
CA GLU A 199 0.31 0.72 -7.26
C GLU A 199 1.34 0.43 -6.17
N TYR A 200 0.90 0.35 -4.90
CA TYR A 200 1.74 0.09 -3.73
C TYR A 200 2.91 1.08 -3.53
N ALA A 201 2.94 2.23 -4.22
CA ALA A 201 4.10 3.12 -4.26
C ALA A 201 4.61 3.52 -2.85
N PHE A 202 3.72 3.81 -1.91
CA PHE A 202 4.03 4.16 -0.51
C PHE A 202 3.37 3.20 0.49
N TYR A 203 3.12 1.95 0.09
CA TYR A 203 2.54 0.93 0.96
C TYR A 203 3.38 0.75 2.22
N ASN A 204 2.72 0.73 3.38
CA ASN A 204 3.36 0.52 4.69
C ASN A 204 4.46 1.55 5.05
N CYS A 205 4.35 2.79 4.55
CA CYS A 205 5.13 3.92 5.02
C CYS A 205 4.53 4.42 6.36
N THR A 206 4.73 3.63 7.42
CA THR A 206 3.99 3.77 8.69
C THR A 206 4.26 5.06 9.43
N SER A 207 5.40 5.73 9.19
CA SER A 207 5.78 7.01 9.79
C SER A 207 5.38 8.23 8.95
N LEU A 208 4.83 8.03 7.75
CA LEU A 208 4.45 9.13 6.86
C LEU A 208 3.32 9.95 7.49
N THR A 209 3.61 11.20 7.84
CA THR A 209 2.66 12.09 8.52
C THR A 209 1.87 12.98 7.57
N SER A 210 2.45 13.31 6.44
CA SER A 210 1.83 14.13 5.41
C SER A 210 2.34 13.78 4.02
N VAL A 211 1.50 13.95 3.03
CA VAL A 211 1.85 13.88 1.60
C VAL A 211 1.10 14.96 0.84
N THR A 212 1.79 15.65 -0.05
CA THR A 212 1.16 16.57 -1.00
C THR A 212 1.09 15.88 -2.35
N ILE A 213 -0.13 15.67 -2.85
CA ILE A 213 -0.39 15.13 -4.19
C ILE A 213 -0.56 16.32 -5.11
N PRO A 214 0.25 16.48 -6.16
CA PRO A 214 0.19 17.66 -7.05
C PRO A 214 -0.97 17.60 -8.03
N ASP A 215 -1.35 18.79 -8.55
CA ASP A 215 -2.45 18.96 -9.54
C ASP A 215 -2.19 18.27 -10.89
N SER A 216 -1.02 17.72 -11.11
CA SER A 216 -0.70 16.91 -12.29
C SER A 216 -1.18 15.47 -12.19
N VAL A 217 -1.43 14.97 -10.96
CA VAL A 217 -1.84 13.58 -10.73
C VAL A 217 -3.31 13.41 -11.08
N THR A 218 -3.61 12.48 -11.97
CA THR A 218 -4.98 12.18 -12.43
C THR A 218 -5.60 10.95 -11.79
N SER A 219 -4.77 10.06 -11.19
CA SER A 219 -5.23 8.86 -10.50
C SER A 219 -4.31 8.47 -9.35
N ILE A 220 -4.89 7.89 -8.32
CA ILE A 220 -4.17 7.30 -7.19
C ILE A 220 -4.30 5.78 -7.33
N GLY A 221 -3.16 5.09 -7.44
CA GLY A 221 -3.09 3.64 -7.66
C GLY A 221 -3.63 2.80 -6.50
N GLU A 222 -3.89 1.51 -6.77
CA GLU A 222 -4.29 0.55 -5.76
C GLU A 222 -3.22 0.44 -4.67
N TYR A 223 -3.63 0.38 -3.39
CA TYR A 223 -2.76 0.30 -2.21
C TYR A 223 -1.70 1.41 -2.11
N ALA A 224 -1.80 2.50 -2.87
CA ALA A 224 -0.72 3.50 -2.98
C ALA A 224 -0.24 4.03 -1.62
N PHE A 225 -1.14 4.28 -0.66
CA PHE A 225 -0.85 4.73 0.71
C PHE A 225 -1.40 3.77 1.77
N TYR A 226 -1.57 2.48 1.42
CA TYR A 226 -2.06 1.49 2.38
C TYR A 226 -1.17 1.43 3.62
N ASN A 227 -1.81 1.39 4.80
CA ASN A 227 -1.13 1.26 6.08
C ASN A 227 -0.14 2.41 6.42
N CYS A 228 -0.36 3.61 5.86
CA CYS A 228 0.32 4.83 6.28
C CYS A 228 -0.30 5.33 7.61
N ARG A 229 0.01 4.60 8.71
CA ARG A 229 -0.71 4.75 9.99
C ARG A 229 -0.60 6.12 10.63
N SER A 230 0.48 6.86 10.35
CA SER A 230 0.74 8.19 10.90
C SER A 230 0.20 9.32 10.02
N LEU A 231 -0.35 9.02 8.84
CA LEU A 231 -0.89 10.02 7.92
C LEU A 231 -2.11 10.70 8.55
N THR A 232 -1.97 12.00 8.85
CA THR A 232 -3.01 12.77 9.55
C THR A 232 -3.97 13.49 8.60
N SER A 233 -3.46 13.87 7.44
CA SER A 233 -4.25 14.55 6.40
C SER A 233 -3.69 14.24 5.01
N VAL A 234 -4.57 14.27 4.03
CA VAL A 234 -4.22 14.21 2.61
C VAL A 234 -5.13 15.15 1.84
N THR A 235 -4.54 15.93 0.94
CA THR A 235 -5.30 16.73 -0.03
C THR A 235 -5.29 15.98 -1.36
N ILE A 236 -6.47 15.63 -1.85
CA ILE A 236 -6.67 15.04 -3.17
C ILE A 236 -6.97 16.19 -4.13
N PRO A 237 -6.15 16.43 -5.15
CA PRO A 237 -6.33 17.57 -6.05
C PRO A 237 -7.51 17.37 -7.03
N ASP A 238 -8.00 18.49 -7.58
CA ASP A 238 -9.12 18.51 -8.55
C ASP A 238 -8.82 17.84 -9.90
N SER A 239 -7.58 17.40 -10.12
CA SER A 239 -7.18 16.60 -11.27
C SER A 239 -7.50 15.11 -11.13
N VAL A 240 -7.65 14.63 -9.89
CA VAL A 240 -7.87 13.20 -9.62
C VAL A 240 -9.30 12.80 -9.98
N THR A 241 -9.43 11.82 -10.86
CA THR A 241 -10.72 11.28 -11.30
C THR A 241 -11.08 9.95 -10.65
N SER A 242 -10.09 9.23 -10.11
CA SER A 242 -10.30 7.94 -9.45
C SER A 242 -9.37 7.70 -8.29
N ILE A 243 -9.88 7.04 -7.26
CA ILE A 243 -9.14 6.55 -6.09
C ILE A 243 -9.17 5.04 -6.14
N GLY A 244 -8.00 4.40 -6.18
CA GLY A 244 -7.84 2.94 -6.32
C GLY A 244 -8.33 2.13 -5.11
N ASP A 245 -8.41 0.81 -5.29
CA ASP A 245 -8.74 -0.11 -4.22
C ASP A 245 -7.68 -0.02 -3.10
N ASP A 246 -8.12 -0.03 -1.84
CA ASP A 246 -7.24 0.07 -0.66
C ASP A 246 -6.29 1.28 -0.61
N ALA A 247 -6.47 2.30 -1.46
CA ALA A 247 -5.51 3.38 -1.65
C ALA A 247 -5.08 4.08 -0.34
N PHE A 248 -5.98 4.27 0.61
CA PHE A 248 -5.74 4.85 1.95
C PHE A 248 -6.20 3.93 3.09
N SER A 249 -6.39 2.64 2.80
CA SER A 249 -6.83 1.68 3.81
C SER A 249 -5.82 1.61 4.96
N ASN A 250 -6.32 1.48 6.18
CA ASN A 250 -5.50 1.40 7.41
C ASN A 250 -4.65 2.66 7.71
N CYS A 251 -5.03 3.83 7.17
CA CYS A 251 -4.49 5.13 7.56
C CYS A 251 -5.12 5.59 8.88
N LYS A 252 -4.71 4.96 9.99
CA LYS A 252 -5.41 5.05 11.30
C LYS A 252 -5.48 6.45 11.87
N SER A 253 -4.53 7.32 11.55
CA SER A 253 -4.46 8.69 12.05
C SER A 253 -5.14 9.72 11.14
N LEU A 254 -5.65 9.30 9.97
CA LEU A 254 -6.31 10.20 9.02
C LEU A 254 -7.60 10.76 9.64
N THR A 255 -7.62 12.05 9.93
CA THR A 255 -8.75 12.72 10.61
C THR A 255 -9.79 13.28 9.64
N SER A 256 -9.35 13.66 8.46
CA SER A 256 -10.21 14.23 7.42
C SER A 256 -9.67 13.94 6.04
N VAL A 257 -10.58 13.84 5.08
CA VAL A 257 -10.28 13.78 3.65
C VAL A 257 -11.35 14.59 2.89
N THR A 258 -10.89 15.40 1.95
CA THR A 258 -11.79 16.07 0.99
C THR A 258 -11.70 15.30 -0.32
N ILE A 259 -12.83 14.80 -0.80
CA ILE A 259 -12.96 14.14 -2.11
C ILE A 259 -13.44 15.24 -3.08
N PRO A 260 -12.65 15.61 -4.10
CA PRO A 260 -13.00 16.69 -5.02
C PRO A 260 -14.10 16.29 -6.02
N ASP A 261 -14.76 17.29 -6.60
CA ASP A 261 -15.84 17.11 -7.58
C ASP A 261 -15.38 16.49 -8.92
N SER A 262 -14.08 16.29 -9.12
CA SER A 262 -13.51 15.56 -10.25
C SER A 262 -13.60 14.04 -10.09
N VAL A 263 -13.67 13.54 -8.84
CA VAL A 263 -13.68 12.10 -8.56
C VAL A 263 -15.00 11.48 -8.98
N THR A 264 -14.92 10.47 -9.84
CA THR A 264 -16.07 9.69 -10.33
C THR A 264 -16.15 8.30 -9.70
N SER A 265 -15.02 7.77 -9.23
CA SER A 265 -14.96 6.42 -8.62
C SER A 265 -14.07 6.37 -7.39
N ILE A 266 -14.52 5.64 -6.39
CA ILE A 266 -13.80 5.29 -5.17
C ILE A 266 -13.73 3.76 -5.11
N GLY A 267 -12.51 3.22 -4.98
CA GLY A 267 -12.24 1.78 -4.97
C GLY A 267 -12.77 1.05 -3.74
N LYS A 268 -12.70 -0.28 -3.77
CA LYS A 268 -13.00 -1.14 -2.63
C LYS A 268 -12.00 -0.86 -1.51
N TRP A 269 -12.48 -0.84 -0.26
CA TRP A 269 -11.64 -0.63 0.93
C TRP A 269 -10.84 0.68 0.93
N ALA A 270 -11.07 1.61 0.00
CA ALA A 270 -10.21 2.77 -0.25
C ALA A 270 -9.84 3.57 1.00
N PHE A 271 -10.73 3.69 1.98
CA PHE A 271 -10.53 4.35 3.28
C PHE A 271 -10.87 3.43 4.47
N SER A 272 -10.90 2.11 4.27
CA SER A 272 -11.20 1.16 5.34
C SER A 272 -10.18 1.29 6.49
N GLU A 273 -10.61 1.01 7.74
CA GLU A 273 -9.74 1.10 8.92
C GLU A 273 -9.12 2.51 9.18
N CYS A 274 -9.65 3.57 8.57
CA CYS A 274 -9.29 4.96 8.90
C CYS A 274 -9.95 5.36 10.21
N LYS A 275 -9.42 4.84 11.33
CA LYS A 275 -10.09 4.88 12.64
C LYS A 275 -10.32 6.29 13.21
N SER A 276 -9.53 7.27 12.78
CA SER A 276 -9.64 8.66 13.21
C SER A 276 -10.48 9.54 12.28
N LEU A 277 -10.93 9.01 11.12
CA LEU A 277 -11.73 9.76 10.17
C LEU A 277 -13.09 10.07 10.77
N THR A 278 -13.43 11.37 10.86
CA THR A 278 -14.64 11.83 11.59
C THR A 278 -15.84 12.05 10.69
N SER A 279 -15.62 12.45 9.46
CA SER A 279 -16.69 12.67 8.46
C SER A 279 -16.14 12.57 7.05
N VAL A 280 -17.01 12.23 6.11
CA VAL A 280 -16.73 12.27 4.67
C VAL A 280 -17.93 12.76 3.91
N THR A 281 -17.70 13.56 2.87
CA THR A 281 -18.74 13.98 1.91
C THR A 281 -18.44 13.32 0.57
N ILE A 282 -19.44 12.64 0.03
CA ILE A 282 -19.42 12.04 -1.31
C ILE A 282 -19.95 13.10 -2.30
N PRO A 283 -19.11 13.62 -3.21
CA PRO A 283 -19.50 14.64 -4.16
C PRO A 283 -20.54 14.16 -5.19
N GLY A 284 -21.16 15.13 -5.88
CA GLY A 284 -22.15 14.84 -6.91
C GLY A 284 -21.66 14.03 -8.11
N SER A 285 -20.37 14.13 -8.38
CA SER A 285 -19.69 13.44 -9.48
C SER A 285 -19.48 11.94 -9.27
N VAL A 286 -19.46 11.48 -8.02
CA VAL A 286 -19.18 10.06 -7.71
C VAL A 286 -20.35 9.18 -8.13
N THR A 287 -20.04 8.29 -9.08
CA THR A 287 -21.00 7.31 -9.65
C THR A 287 -20.76 5.90 -9.14
N SER A 288 -19.55 5.61 -8.64
CA SER A 288 -19.16 4.28 -8.16
C SER A 288 -18.37 4.36 -6.85
N ILE A 289 -18.77 3.56 -5.87
CA ILE A 289 -18.05 3.35 -4.61
C ILE A 289 -17.97 1.85 -4.37
N GLY A 290 -16.75 1.34 -4.24
CA GLY A 290 -16.50 -0.07 -4.01
C GLY A 290 -16.96 -0.56 -2.63
N ASP A 291 -17.03 -1.88 -2.49
CA ASP A 291 -17.43 -2.53 -1.24
C ASP A 291 -16.51 -2.09 -0.09
N ALA A 292 -17.10 -1.89 1.08
CA ALA A 292 -16.36 -1.59 2.31
C ALA A 292 -15.45 -0.34 2.26
N ALA A 293 -15.71 0.60 1.35
CA ALA A 293 -14.84 1.77 1.13
C ALA A 293 -14.52 2.56 2.42
N PHE A 294 -15.43 2.60 3.40
CA PHE A 294 -15.26 3.26 4.70
C PHE A 294 -15.50 2.29 5.88
N ALA A 295 -15.35 0.98 5.67
CA ALA A 295 -15.58 0.00 6.73
C ALA A 295 -14.59 0.18 7.89
N SER A 296 -15.04 -0.09 9.11
CA SER A 296 -14.22 0.01 10.33
C SER A 296 -13.59 1.38 10.58
N CYS A 297 -14.17 2.46 10.03
CA CYS A 297 -13.87 3.84 10.39
C CYS A 297 -14.59 4.20 11.69
N THR A 298 -14.05 3.76 12.83
CA THR A 298 -14.75 3.77 14.13
C THR A 298 -15.04 5.14 14.70
N SER A 299 -14.43 6.22 14.18
CA SER A 299 -14.75 7.61 14.55
C SER A 299 -15.69 8.30 13.55
N LEU A 300 -16.08 7.63 12.46
CA LEU A 300 -16.87 8.23 11.39
C LEU A 300 -18.31 8.43 11.84
N THR A 301 -18.72 9.68 12.01
CA THR A 301 -20.06 10.05 12.49
C THR A 301 -21.11 10.14 11.38
N GLY A 302 -20.69 10.26 10.11
CA GLY A 302 -21.60 10.31 8.98
C GLY A 302 -20.89 10.18 7.64
N ILE A 303 -21.57 9.53 6.68
CA ILE A 303 -21.19 9.48 5.26
C ILE A 303 -22.21 10.34 4.52
N TRP A 304 -21.85 11.60 4.30
CA TRP A 304 -22.75 12.58 3.72
C TRP A 304 -22.66 12.54 2.19
N VAL A 305 -23.80 12.64 1.54
CA VAL A 305 -23.89 12.64 0.07
C VAL A 305 -24.33 14.04 -0.36
N ALA A 306 -23.57 14.65 -1.26
CA ALA A 306 -23.87 15.97 -1.78
C ALA A 306 -25.24 16.00 -2.49
N GLU A 307 -25.93 17.12 -2.36
CA GLU A 307 -27.17 17.35 -3.07
C GLU A 307 -26.94 17.23 -4.59
N GLY A 308 -27.80 16.52 -5.28
CA GLY A 308 -27.67 16.28 -6.73
C GLY A 308 -26.85 15.04 -7.11
N ASN A 309 -26.24 14.29 -6.17
CA ASN A 309 -25.68 12.98 -6.52
C ASN A 309 -26.78 12.08 -7.07
N SER A 310 -26.53 11.46 -8.24
CA SER A 310 -27.52 10.66 -8.96
C SER A 310 -27.51 9.18 -8.57
N HIS A 311 -26.51 8.71 -7.79
CA HIS A 311 -26.32 7.30 -7.48
C HIS A 311 -26.53 6.96 -6.01
N TYR A 312 -26.26 7.91 -5.12
CA TYR A 312 -26.27 7.69 -3.67
C TYR A 312 -27.15 8.70 -2.94
N ALA A 313 -27.57 8.33 -1.76
CA ALA A 313 -28.28 9.16 -0.78
C ALA A 313 -27.83 8.77 0.63
N ASN A 314 -28.11 9.62 1.60
CA ASN A 314 -27.99 9.29 3.02
C ASN A 314 -29.26 9.66 3.78
N ASP A 315 -29.41 9.15 5.00
CA ASP A 315 -30.42 9.57 5.94
C ASP A 315 -29.90 10.67 6.90
N ALA A 316 -30.74 11.09 7.86
CA ALA A 316 -30.37 12.08 8.87
C ALA A 316 -29.22 11.59 9.81
N SER A 317 -28.98 10.29 9.88
CA SER A 317 -27.94 9.68 10.70
C SER A 317 -26.62 9.48 9.92
N GLY A 318 -26.56 9.92 8.66
CA GLY A 318 -25.39 9.74 7.81
C GLY A 318 -25.18 8.31 7.33
N VAL A 319 -26.20 7.45 7.43
CA VAL A 319 -26.17 6.10 6.82
C VAL A 319 -26.35 6.24 5.32
N ARG A 320 -25.46 5.63 4.56
CA ARG A 320 -25.43 5.71 3.09
C ARG A 320 -26.25 4.60 2.43
N PHE A 321 -27.01 4.99 1.42
CA PHE A 321 -27.83 4.12 0.58
C PHE A 321 -27.52 4.34 -0.91
N ASN A 322 -28.06 3.46 -1.76
CA ASN A 322 -28.26 3.79 -3.16
C ASN A 322 -29.29 4.92 -3.28
N LYS A 323 -29.43 5.54 -4.46
CA LYS A 323 -30.27 6.72 -4.67
C LYS A 323 -31.73 6.53 -4.22
N ASP A 324 -32.31 5.38 -4.53
CA ASP A 324 -33.72 5.06 -4.25
C ASP A 324 -33.96 4.53 -2.83
N LYS A 325 -32.88 4.44 -2.03
CA LYS A 325 -32.89 3.90 -0.67
C LYS A 325 -33.44 2.47 -0.55
N THR A 326 -33.29 1.68 -1.60
CA THR A 326 -33.63 0.25 -1.60
C THR A 326 -32.48 -0.64 -1.15
N THR A 327 -31.25 -0.11 -1.18
CA THR A 327 -30.05 -0.81 -0.73
C THR A 327 -29.35 -0.01 0.33
N LEU A 328 -29.15 -0.60 1.51
CA LEU A 328 -28.30 -0.04 2.56
C LEU A 328 -26.86 -0.41 2.24
N VAL A 329 -26.04 0.62 1.98
CA VAL A 329 -24.68 0.44 1.52
C VAL A 329 -23.69 0.51 2.68
N GLN A 330 -23.82 1.52 3.58
CA GLN A 330 -22.87 1.62 4.71
C GLN A 330 -23.40 2.52 5.83
N CYS A 331 -23.34 1.99 7.04
CA CYS A 331 -23.54 2.74 8.29
C CYS A 331 -22.17 3.34 8.72
N PRO A 332 -22.12 4.58 9.21
CA PRO A 332 -20.89 5.15 9.75
C PRO A 332 -20.47 4.44 11.05
N GLY A 333 -19.15 4.17 11.18
CA GLY A 333 -18.63 3.31 12.26
C GLY A 333 -18.80 3.84 13.68
N ALA A 334 -18.95 5.16 13.86
CA ALA A 334 -19.25 5.79 15.15
C ALA A 334 -20.74 5.77 15.51
N PHE A 335 -21.61 5.21 14.67
CA PHE A 335 -23.03 5.11 14.98
C PHE A 335 -23.25 4.37 16.31
N SER A 336 -24.07 4.92 17.17
CA SER A 336 -24.34 4.36 18.49
C SER A 336 -25.84 4.24 18.76
N GLY A 337 -26.20 3.26 19.58
CA GLY A 337 -27.59 3.02 19.95
C GLY A 337 -28.34 2.12 18.97
N SER A 338 -29.65 2.29 18.89
CA SER A 338 -30.56 1.49 18.07
C SER A 338 -30.68 2.05 16.66
N TYR A 339 -30.78 1.22 15.65
CA TYR A 339 -31.08 1.63 14.29
C TYR A 339 -32.21 0.81 13.68
N ALA A 340 -33.26 1.51 13.28
CA ALA A 340 -34.35 0.94 12.49
C ALA A 340 -34.05 1.21 11.00
N ILE A 341 -33.78 0.15 10.25
CA ILE A 341 -33.51 0.26 8.80
C ILE A 341 -34.84 0.68 8.13
N PRO A 342 -34.81 1.68 7.21
CA PRO A 342 -36.03 2.16 6.54
C PRO A 342 -36.75 1.05 5.76
N ASN A 343 -38.07 1.07 5.76
CA ASN A 343 -38.91 0.05 5.10
C ASN A 343 -38.75 -0.02 3.59
N SER A 344 -38.13 0.97 2.96
CA SER A 344 -37.78 0.94 1.54
C SER A 344 -36.61 -0.01 1.22
N VAL A 345 -35.84 -0.40 2.24
CA VAL A 345 -34.64 -1.23 2.04
C VAL A 345 -35.04 -2.69 1.78
N THR A 346 -34.53 -3.25 0.71
CA THR A 346 -34.72 -4.64 0.32
C THR A 346 -33.39 -5.44 0.30
N SER A 347 -32.25 -4.73 0.43
CA SER A 347 -30.92 -5.35 0.41
C SER A 347 -29.98 -4.68 1.40
N ILE A 348 -29.24 -5.50 2.17
CA ILE A 348 -28.14 -5.10 3.04
C ILE A 348 -26.87 -5.69 2.44
N VAL A 349 -25.97 -4.84 1.93
CA VAL A 349 -24.74 -5.30 1.28
C VAL A 349 -23.71 -5.78 2.29
N GLY A 350 -22.64 -6.39 1.78
CA GLY A 350 -21.53 -6.78 2.64
C GLY A 350 -20.88 -5.60 3.35
N TYR A 351 -20.48 -5.81 4.61
CA TYR A 351 -19.88 -4.77 5.49
C TYR A 351 -20.77 -3.55 5.80
N ALA A 352 -22.05 -3.63 5.53
CA ALA A 352 -22.96 -2.49 5.69
C ALA A 352 -22.91 -1.84 7.08
N PHE A 353 -22.72 -2.61 8.14
CA PHE A 353 -22.50 -2.18 9.53
C PHE A 353 -21.12 -2.59 10.05
N GLY A 354 -20.21 -2.98 9.18
CA GLY A 354 -18.88 -3.46 9.59
C GLY A 354 -18.12 -2.44 10.43
N GLY A 355 -17.76 -2.81 11.67
CA GLY A 355 -17.07 -1.96 12.62
C GLY A 355 -17.94 -0.95 13.37
N CYS A 356 -19.28 -1.05 13.32
CA CYS A 356 -20.19 -0.23 14.13
C CYS A 356 -20.18 -0.75 15.59
N ALA A 357 -19.04 -0.59 16.27
CA ALA A 357 -18.80 -1.19 17.58
C ALA A 357 -19.73 -0.69 18.71
N SER A 358 -20.39 0.46 18.55
CA SER A 358 -21.32 1.06 19.52
C SER A 358 -22.80 0.89 19.13
N LEU A 359 -23.10 0.18 18.04
CA LEU A 359 -24.46 -0.18 17.65
C LEU A 359 -25.01 -1.19 18.65
N THR A 360 -26.17 -0.92 19.25
CA THR A 360 -26.74 -1.79 20.32
C THR A 360 -27.87 -2.67 19.83
N SER A 361 -28.66 -2.21 18.89
CA SER A 361 -29.71 -3.04 18.27
C SER A 361 -30.02 -2.60 16.86
N VAL A 362 -30.50 -3.54 16.03
CA VAL A 362 -30.94 -3.29 14.65
C VAL A 362 -32.28 -3.96 14.39
N THR A 363 -33.19 -3.19 13.76
CA THR A 363 -34.43 -3.74 13.20
C THR A 363 -34.34 -3.79 11.69
N ILE A 364 -34.42 -4.99 11.11
CA ILE A 364 -34.40 -5.25 9.68
C ILE A 364 -35.83 -5.28 9.16
N PRO A 365 -36.20 -4.52 8.10
CA PRO A 365 -37.55 -4.45 7.58
C PRO A 365 -37.94 -5.67 6.74
N ASP A 366 -39.24 -5.90 6.60
CA ASP A 366 -39.83 -7.07 5.93
C ASP A 366 -39.49 -7.21 4.43
N GLY A 367 -38.96 -6.15 3.81
CA GLY A 367 -38.50 -6.21 2.41
C GLY A 367 -37.16 -6.90 2.20
N VAL A 368 -36.37 -7.11 3.27
CA VAL A 368 -35.02 -7.68 3.16
C VAL A 368 -35.08 -9.20 3.03
N THR A 369 -34.45 -9.74 1.98
CA THR A 369 -34.41 -11.19 1.72
C THR A 369 -33.06 -11.82 2.02
N SER A 370 -31.99 -11.01 2.13
CA SER A 370 -30.64 -11.51 2.42
C SER A 370 -29.83 -10.50 3.24
N ILE A 371 -28.98 -11.04 4.11
CA ILE A 371 -27.97 -10.27 4.86
C ILE A 371 -26.61 -10.59 4.25
N GLY A 372 -25.89 -9.57 3.79
CA GLY A 372 -24.62 -9.71 3.10
C GLY A 372 -23.48 -10.29 3.98
N ARG A 373 -22.41 -10.74 3.35
CA ARG A 373 -21.21 -11.19 4.06
C ARG A 373 -20.65 -10.05 4.93
N TYR A 374 -20.16 -10.37 6.15
CA TYR A 374 -19.59 -9.38 7.08
C TYR A 374 -20.52 -8.21 7.42
N ALA A 375 -21.83 -8.30 7.16
CA ALA A 375 -22.75 -7.16 7.26
C ALA A 375 -22.71 -6.49 8.63
N PHE A 376 -22.57 -7.23 9.72
CA PHE A 376 -22.49 -6.78 11.11
C PHE A 376 -21.16 -7.17 11.77
N HIS A 377 -20.11 -7.45 10.97
CA HIS A 377 -18.79 -7.79 11.50
C HIS A 377 -18.29 -6.73 12.48
N ASP A 378 -17.74 -7.17 13.63
CA ASP A 378 -17.17 -6.30 14.67
C ASP A 378 -18.18 -5.30 15.30
N CYS A 379 -19.47 -5.66 15.33
CA CYS A 379 -20.53 -4.94 16.07
C CYS A 379 -20.55 -5.39 17.53
N ARG A 380 -19.49 -5.09 18.28
CA ARG A 380 -19.21 -5.66 19.62
C ARG A 380 -20.24 -5.33 20.68
N SER A 381 -20.99 -4.23 20.54
CA SER A 381 -22.05 -3.81 21.48
C SER A 381 -23.45 -4.23 21.04
N LEU A 382 -23.59 -4.91 19.88
CA LEU A 382 -24.90 -5.36 19.39
C LEU A 382 -25.46 -6.44 20.32
N THR A 383 -26.50 -6.09 21.08
CA THR A 383 -27.15 -7.01 22.03
C THR A 383 -28.32 -7.75 21.41
N SER A 384 -28.99 -7.11 20.44
CA SER A 384 -30.14 -7.73 19.79
C SER A 384 -30.29 -7.34 18.33
N VAL A 385 -30.89 -8.24 17.55
CA VAL A 385 -31.27 -8.00 16.16
C VAL A 385 -32.69 -8.53 15.90
N THR A 386 -33.54 -7.70 15.22
CA THR A 386 -34.83 -8.15 14.73
C THR A 386 -34.71 -8.52 13.27
N ILE A 387 -35.07 -9.77 12.94
CA ILE A 387 -34.94 -10.35 11.59
C ILE A 387 -36.34 -10.72 11.08
N PRO A 388 -36.80 -10.21 9.94
CA PRO A 388 -38.10 -10.55 9.36
C PRO A 388 -38.08 -11.98 8.78
N ASP A 389 -39.26 -12.56 8.59
CA ASP A 389 -39.44 -13.88 8.00
C ASP A 389 -39.18 -13.94 6.48
N SER A 390 -39.02 -12.78 5.86
CA SER A 390 -38.59 -12.65 4.46
C SER A 390 -37.11 -13.01 4.23
N VAL A 391 -36.26 -12.99 5.29
CA VAL A 391 -34.85 -13.34 5.15
C VAL A 391 -34.66 -14.82 4.90
N THR A 392 -34.05 -15.15 3.77
CA THR A 392 -33.78 -16.53 3.34
C THR A 392 -32.30 -16.91 3.38
N SER A 393 -31.40 -15.92 3.48
CA SER A 393 -29.95 -16.18 3.55
C SER A 393 -29.20 -15.17 4.41
N ILE A 394 -28.20 -15.67 5.14
CA ILE A 394 -27.26 -14.89 5.93
C ILE A 394 -25.86 -15.30 5.51
N GLY A 395 -25.07 -14.33 5.02
CA GLY A 395 -23.76 -14.56 4.44
C GLY A 395 -22.68 -14.93 5.46
N VAL A 396 -21.57 -15.41 4.93
CA VAL A 396 -20.38 -15.74 5.70
C VAL A 396 -19.92 -14.55 6.57
N TRP A 397 -19.56 -14.81 7.84
CA TRP A 397 -19.05 -13.79 8.80
C TRP A 397 -20.00 -12.62 9.05
N ALA A 398 -21.30 -12.78 8.72
CA ALA A 398 -22.25 -11.67 8.81
C ALA A 398 -22.36 -11.09 10.22
N PHE A 399 -22.26 -11.91 11.26
CA PHE A 399 -22.30 -11.52 12.68
C PHE A 399 -21.01 -11.88 13.45
N CYS A 400 -19.88 -11.99 12.74
CA CYS A 400 -18.60 -12.24 13.37
C CYS A 400 -18.22 -11.10 14.33
N ASP A 401 -17.67 -11.47 15.48
CA ASP A 401 -17.27 -10.54 16.55
C ASP A 401 -18.43 -9.65 17.07
N CYS A 402 -19.68 -10.16 17.01
CA CYS A 402 -20.85 -9.61 17.69
C CYS A 402 -20.93 -10.15 19.14
N THR A 403 -19.85 -10.00 19.89
CA THR A 403 -19.63 -10.69 21.19
C THR A 403 -20.65 -10.37 22.28
N SER A 404 -21.48 -9.34 22.11
CA SER A 404 -22.57 -8.99 23.03
C SER A 404 -23.93 -9.49 22.56
N LEU A 405 -24.04 -10.16 21.41
CA LEU A 405 -25.33 -10.59 20.85
C LEU A 405 -25.95 -11.71 21.69
N THR A 406 -27.01 -11.38 22.39
CA THR A 406 -27.74 -12.30 23.27
C THR A 406 -29.08 -12.73 22.72
N ASP A 407 -29.75 -11.87 21.95
CA ASP A 407 -31.13 -12.05 21.55
C ASP A 407 -31.36 -11.79 20.06
N VAL A 408 -32.04 -12.71 19.40
CA VAL A 408 -32.49 -12.57 18.01
C VAL A 408 -34.01 -12.68 17.99
N TYR A 409 -34.68 -11.60 17.60
CA TYR A 409 -36.14 -11.55 17.45
C TYR A 409 -36.51 -11.88 16.02
N TYR A 410 -36.95 -13.10 15.75
CA TYR A 410 -37.33 -13.57 14.43
C TYR A 410 -38.84 -13.51 14.23
N ALA A 411 -39.31 -12.88 13.15
CA ALA A 411 -40.72 -12.72 12.88
C ALA A 411 -41.44 -14.05 12.52
N GLY A 412 -40.73 -14.99 11.95
CA GLY A 412 -41.27 -16.28 11.55
C GLY A 412 -41.24 -17.36 12.61
N SER A 413 -41.69 -18.55 12.26
CA SER A 413 -41.65 -19.75 13.09
C SER A 413 -40.26 -20.36 13.20
N GLU A 414 -40.05 -21.22 14.20
CA GLU A 414 -38.81 -22.00 14.33
C GLU A 414 -38.49 -22.85 13.07
N ALA A 415 -39.52 -23.38 12.40
CA ALA A 415 -39.33 -24.15 11.17
C ALA A 415 -38.80 -23.25 10.01
N GLN A 416 -39.26 -22.02 9.92
CA GLN A 416 -38.77 -21.05 8.94
C GLN A 416 -37.34 -20.62 9.27
N TRP A 417 -37.00 -20.37 10.54
CA TRP A 417 -35.64 -20.07 10.98
C TRP A 417 -34.63 -21.15 10.55
N LYS A 418 -34.98 -22.42 10.80
CA LYS A 418 -34.16 -23.58 10.41
C LYS A 418 -34.00 -23.75 8.89
N ALA A 419 -34.88 -23.12 8.12
CA ALA A 419 -34.83 -23.14 6.65
C ALA A 419 -33.96 -21.99 6.07
N ILE A 420 -33.55 -21.01 6.89
CA ILE A 420 -32.65 -19.94 6.44
C ILE A 420 -31.30 -20.55 6.09
N GLY A 421 -30.77 -20.21 4.92
CA GLY A 421 -29.40 -20.55 4.51
C GLY A 421 -28.39 -19.68 5.29
N ILE A 422 -28.06 -20.07 6.52
CA ILE A 422 -27.03 -19.39 7.33
C ILE A 422 -25.67 -20.02 7.02
N ASP A 423 -24.71 -19.20 6.55
CA ASP A 423 -23.34 -19.65 6.43
C ASP A 423 -22.76 -19.88 7.83
N LEU A 424 -22.21 -21.08 8.05
CA LEU A 424 -21.71 -21.48 9.39
C LEU A 424 -20.36 -20.84 9.73
N TYR A 425 -19.62 -20.30 8.77
CA TYR A 425 -18.33 -19.68 9.04
C TYR A 425 -18.52 -18.28 9.65
N GLY A 426 -18.05 -18.12 10.90
CA GLY A 426 -18.01 -16.87 11.63
C GLY A 426 -19.38 -16.27 12.00
N ASN A 427 -20.43 -17.08 12.08
CA ASN A 427 -21.74 -16.68 12.59
C ASN A 427 -22.06 -17.31 13.96
N ASP A 428 -21.01 -17.72 14.70
CA ASP A 428 -21.17 -18.38 16.01
C ASP A 428 -21.94 -17.52 16.99
N ASP A 429 -21.70 -16.20 17.03
CA ASP A 429 -22.40 -15.27 17.92
C ASP A 429 -23.90 -15.23 17.63
N LEU A 430 -24.30 -15.25 16.34
CA LEU A 430 -25.72 -15.36 15.96
C LEU A 430 -26.32 -16.71 16.34
N LEU A 431 -25.59 -17.78 16.11
CA LEU A 431 -26.10 -19.15 16.31
C LEU A 431 -26.20 -19.54 17.78
N THR A 432 -25.44 -18.87 18.66
CA THR A 432 -25.47 -19.11 20.12
C THR A 432 -26.43 -18.18 20.86
N ALA A 433 -26.97 -17.15 20.19
CA ALA A 433 -27.95 -16.23 20.79
C ALA A 433 -29.31 -16.91 21.04
N ASN A 434 -30.10 -16.32 21.93
CA ASN A 434 -31.49 -16.74 22.21
C ASN A 434 -32.38 -16.34 21.02
N ILE A 435 -32.98 -17.31 20.32
CA ILE A 435 -33.89 -17.04 19.21
C ILE A 435 -35.33 -16.98 19.72
N HIS A 436 -35.94 -15.81 19.60
CA HIS A 436 -37.37 -15.58 19.91
C HIS A 436 -38.17 -15.63 18.62
N TYR A 437 -39.10 -16.59 18.51
CA TYR A 437 -39.91 -16.81 17.31
C TYR A 437 -41.27 -16.12 17.34
N ASN A 438 -41.86 -15.89 16.15
CA ASN A 438 -43.15 -15.26 15.97
C ASN A 438 -43.22 -13.87 16.61
N CYS A 439 -42.11 -13.15 16.61
CA CYS A 439 -42.05 -11.77 17.10
C CYS A 439 -42.66 -10.86 16.04
N VAL A 440 -43.61 -10.01 16.46
CA VAL A 440 -44.17 -9.00 15.57
C VAL A 440 -43.10 -7.95 15.31
N SER A 441 -42.77 -7.71 14.02
CA SER A 441 -41.94 -6.56 13.62
C SER A 441 -42.69 -5.30 13.97
N HIS A 442 -42.27 -4.60 15.02
CA HIS A 442 -42.81 -3.25 15.32
C HIS A 442 -42.11 -2.29 14.33
N THR A 443 -42.75 -2.01 13.20
CA THR A 443 -42.40 -0.94 12.23
C THR A 443 -42.78 0.43 12.80
#